data_b711846702b6a0b404f91978f3187b97
#
_entry.id   b711846702b6a0b404f91978f3187b97
#
_cell.length_a   1.000
_cell.length_b   1.000
_cell.length_c   1.000
_cell.angle_alpha   90.00
_cell.angle_beta   90.00
_cell.angle_gamma   90.00
#
_symmetry.space_group_name_H-M   'P 1'
#
loop_
_entity.id
_entity.type
_entity.pdbx_description
1 polymer ?
#
loop_
_entity_poly.entity_id
_entity_poly.type
_entity_poly.pdbx_seq_one_letter_code
_entity_poly.pdbx_strand_id
1 'polypeptide(L)'
;MNRNSYLSLAWPIILLLSGCGYLAAKFQPEKAFNFKETSLSRAANQYFWTNFHRGNYDSLPQVISRLNAAYLENPGNLKIMDHLGFANIWRYAESQRLRRQSPDILQNFILSRKFFDESYALNPADSRILGFLGDAKIVEGQISNNRQLTVEGYFDGVKSMHEWPQFNKFTLGYALSQTPVQSDQFKKALTWQWETLDDCECKTINKEHVDYAEGVRLIEANKDPAVRRACMNSWIAPHNLEGFFMNLGDMLVKSGDPRKGIEAYQAAMLAPGYKDWPYSGELAKRIAEASANVSNFNKVVDHASPGYSASRVMLVTSRIACMSCHQMSDAEFLRYGSQEPPLAFYQGKGQ
;
A
#
# COMPACT_ATOMS: atom_id res chain seq x y z
N MET A 1 -20.34 -21.03 -61.06
CA MET A 1 -19.57 -20.04 -60.31
C MET A 1 -19.10 -20.69 -59.04
N ASN A 2 -17.77 -20.89 -58.93
CA ASN A 2 -17.16 -21.71 -57.88
C ASN A 2 -17.13 -20.98 -56.51
N ARG A 3 -17.88 -21.51 -55.52
CA ARG A 3 -17.95 -21.05 -54.13
C ARG A 3 -16.62 -21.16 -53.34
N ASN A 4 -15.63 -21.87 -53.90
CA ASN A 4 -14.35 -22.16 -53.23
C ASN A 4 -13.29 -21.07 -53.40
N SER A 5 -13.51 -20.06 -54.24
CA SER A 5 -12.50 -19.01 -54.51
C SER A 5 -12.48 -17.90 -53.46
N TYR A 6 -13.50 -17.78 -52.61
CA TYR A 6 -13.55 -16.73 -51.57
C TYR A 6 -12.89 -17.16 -50.23
N LEU A 7 -12.81 -18.48 -49.99
CA LEU A 7 -12.17 -19.00 -48.78
C LEU A 7 -10.65 -18.89 -48.81
N SER A 8 -10.03 -18.94 -49.99
CA SER A 8 -8.59 -18.85 -50.13
C SER A 8 -8.00 -17.44 -49.97
N LEU A 9 -8.82 -16.39 -50.14
CA LEU A 9 -8.39 -14.98 -49.90
C LEU A 9 -8.56 -14.53 -48.46
N ALA A 10 -9.46 -15.15 -47.68
CA ALA A 10 -9.69 -14.77 -46.29
C ALA A 10 -8.52 -15.16 -45.35
N TRP A 11 -7.85 -16.27 -45.62
CA TRP A 11 -6.74 -16.74 -44.78
C TRP A 11 -5.51 -15.83 -44.77
N PRO A 12 -5.00 -15.31 -45.92
CA PRO A 12 -3.86 -14.39 -45.90
C PRO A 12 -4.22 -13.03 -45.25
N ILE A 13 -5.46 -12.57 -45.34
CA ILE A 13 -5.91 -11.33 -44.68
C ILE A 13 -5.94 -11.47 -43.14
N ILE A 14 -6.38 -12.61 -42.64
CA ILE A 14 -6.38 -12.90 -41.17
C ILE A 14 -4.95 -13.00 -40.64
N LEU A 15 -4.03 -13.63 -41.39
CA LEU A 15 -2.61 -13.72 -41.03
C LEU A 15 -1.91 -12.35 -41.07
N LEU A 16 -2.27 -11.48 -42.03
CA LEU A 16 -1.74 -10.10 -42.07
C LEU A 16 -2.23 -9.25 -40.91
N LEU A 17 -3.49 -9.38 -40.50
CA LEU A 17 -4.04 -8.61 -39.36
C LEU A 17 -3.45 -9.05 -38.03
N SER A 18 -3.23 -10.35 -37.84
CA SER A 18 -2.54 -10.88 -36.64
C SER A 18 -1.07 -10.51 -36.60
N GLY A 19 -0.41 -10.47 -37.77
CA GLY A 19 0.97 -10.02 -37.91
C GLY A 19 1.16 -8.55 -37.60
N CYS A 20 0.23 -7.68 -38.02
CA CYS A 20 0.27 -6.25 -37.69
C CYS A 20 0.14 -6.00 -36.18
N GLY A 21 -0.75 -6.70 -35.49
CA GLY A 21 -0.90 -6.59 -34.04
C GLY A 21 0.38 -7.03 -33.29
N TYR A 22 1.00 -8.13 -33.70
CA TYR A 22 2.26 -8.59 -33.14
C TYR A 22 3.41 -7.61 -33.39
N LEU A 23 3.54 -7.09 -34.60
CA LEU A 23 4.56 -6.09 -34.95
C LEU A 23 4.33 -4.79 -34.20
N ALA A 24 3.09 -4.30 -34.10
CA ALA A 24 2.76 -3.11 -33.32
C ALA A 24 3.11 -3.28 -31.83
N ALA A 25 2.84 -4.44 -31.25
CA ALA A 25 3.22 -4.75 -29.88
C ALA A 25 4.75 -4.85 -29.68
N LYS A 26 5.47 -5.41 -30.67
CA LYS A 26 6.92 -5.58 -30.61
C LYS A 26 7.68 -4.27 -30.86
N PHE A 27 7.16 -3.38 -31.66
CA PHE A 27 7.79 -2.10 -32.04
C PHE A 27 7.08 -0.90 -31.45
N GLN A 28 6.26 -1.09 -30.41
CA GLN A 28 5.71 0.03 -29.67
C GLN A 28 6.87 0.90 -29.14
N PRO A 29 6.78 2.22 -29.24
CA PRO A 29 7.78 3.10 -28.64
C PRO A 29 7.95 2.79 -27.16
N GLU A 30 9.20 2.60 -26.73
CA GLU A 30 9.49 2.50 -25.30
C GLU A 30 9.04 3.78 -24.62
N LYS A 31 8.34 3.64 -23.49
CA LYS A 31 8.00 4.79 -22.66
C LYS A 31 9.30 5.39 -22.16
N ALA A 32 9.53 6.65 -22.47
CA ALA A 32 10.66 7.39 -21.94
C ALA A 32 10.22 8.08 -20.63
N PHE A 33 11.11 8.00 -19.67
CA PHE A 33 11.00 8.77 -18.43
C PHE A 33 10.90 10.28 -18.72
N ASN A 34 9.89 10.93 -18.17
CA ASN A 34 9.65 12.34 -18.39
C ASN A 34 9.09 13.02 -17.13
N PHE A 35 9.91 13.83 -16.47
CA PHE A 35 9.51 14.63 -15.31
C PHE A 35 8.80 15.95 -15.64
N LYS A 36 8.53 16.24 -16.90
CA LYS A 36 7.88 17.50 -17.24
C LYS A 36 6.47 17.56 -16.62
N GLU A 37 6.34 18.41 -15.63
CA GLU A 37 5.03 18.72 -15.05
C GLU A 37 4.23 19.65 -15.98
N THR A 38 3.01 19.23 -16.27
CA THR A 38 2.01 20.06 -16.93
C THR A 38 1.06 20.67 -15.91
N SER A 39 0.22 21.62 -16.33
CA SER A 39 -0.85 22.13 -15.46
C SER A 39 -1.83 21.04 -15.04
N LEU A 40 -2.10 20.07 -15.95
CA LEU A 40 -2.99 18.95 -15.70
C LEU A 40 -2.39 17.99 -14.68
N SER A 41 -1.10 17.63 -14.83
CA SER A 41 -0.43 16.72 -13.89
C SER A 41 -0.30 17.32 -12.48
N ARG A 42 0.00 18.62 -12.36
CA ARG A 42 0.01 19.31 -11.06
C ARG A 42 -1.37 19.32 -10.41
N ALA A 43 -2.40 19.68 -11.16
CA ALA A 43 -3.78 19.70 -10.63
C ALA A 43 -4.26 18.32 -10.21
N ALA A 44 -3.95 17.26 -10.97
CA ALA A 44 -4.28 15.87 -10.61
C ALA A 44 -3.55 15.42 -9.35
N ASN A 45 -2.26 15.72 -9.25
CA ASN A 45 -1.44 15.40 -8.09
C ASN A 45 -1.94 16.12 -6.81
N GLN A 46 -2.20 17.42 -6.89
CA GLN A 46 -2.76 18.17 -5.77
C GLN A 46 -4.13 17.63 -5.35
N TYR A 47 -4.98 17.26 -6.31
CA TYR A 47 -6.29 16.68 -6.04
C TYR A 47 -6.18 15.30 -5.37
N PHE A 48 -5.21 14.47 -5.77
CA PHE A 48 -4.91 13.19 -5.12
C PHE A 48 -4.55 13.42 -3.64
N TRP A 49 -3.54 14.22 -3.33
CA TRP A 49 -3.08 14.45 -1.97
C TRP A 49 -4.14 15.08 -1.08
N THR A 50 -4.89 16.06 -1.60
CA THR A 50 -5.98 16.70 -0.87
C THR A 50 -7.01 15.67 -0.39
N ASN A 51 -7.42 14.75 -1.28
CA ASN A 51 -8.43 13.75 -0.93
C ASN A 51 -7.84 12.61 -0.09
N PHE A 52 -6.60 12.24 -0.34
CA PHE A 52 -5.92 11.19 0.41
C PHE A 52 -5.70 11.59 1.86
N HIS A 53 -5.11 12.76 2.12
CA HIS A 53 -4.92 13.26 3.48
C HIS A 53 -6.21 13.57 4.23
N ARG A 54 -7.31 13.79 3.55
CA ARG A 54 -8.64 13.95 4.18
C ARG A 54 -9.37 12.62 4.38
N GLY A 55 -8.84 11.50 3.91
CA GLY A 55 -9.54 10.22 3.93
C GLY A 55 -10.84 10.24 3.12
N ASN A 56 -10.90 11.09 2.08
CA ASN A 56 -12.12 11.30 1.28
C ASN A 56 -12.27 10.19 0.23
N TYR A 57 -12.62 9.00 0.69
CA TYR A 57 -12.78 7.80 -0.13
C TYR A 57 -13.79 7.96 -1.27
N ASP A 58 -14.87 8.70 -1.05
CA ASP A 58 -15.94 8.89 -2.03
C ASP A 58 -15.48 9.68 -3.27
N SER A 59 -14.41 10.46 -3.14
CA SER A 59 -13.79 11.18 -4.26
C SER A 59 -12.84 10.34 -5.10
N LEU A 60 -12.53 9.09 -4.70
CA LEU A 60 -11.56 8.24 -5.41
C LEU A 60 -11.88 8.03 -6.91
N PRO A 61 -13.11 7.81 -7.34
CA PRO A 61 -13.41 7.70 -8.77
C PRO A 61 -12.98 8.94 -9.55
N GLN A 62 -13.16 10.13 -8.98
CA GLN A 62 -12.75 11.38 -9.59
C GLN A 62 -11.23 11.59 -9.50
N VAL A 63 -10.59 11.20 -8.41
CA VAL A 63 -9.12 11.19 -8.27
C VAL A 63 -8.49 10.35 -9.38
N ILE A 64 -8.95 9.10 -9.54
CA ILE A 64 -8.45 8.18 -10.56
C ILE A 64 -8.70 8.74 -11.98
N SER A 65 -9.87 9.34 -12.22
CA SER A 65 -10.17 9.95 -13.51
C SER A 65 -9.21 11.09 -13.86
N ARG A 66 -8.91 11.99 -12.92
CA ARG A 66 -7.97 13.12 -13.13
C ARG A 66 -6.53 12.61 -13.32
N LEU A 67 -6.11 11.62 -12.54
CA LEU A 67 -4.79 11.01 -12.70
C LEU A 67 -4.66 10.30 -14.05
N ASN A 68 -5.70 9.59 -14.52
CA ASN A 68 -5.71 8.99 -15.85
C ASN A 68 -5.60 10.03 -16.96
N ALA A 69 -6.31 11.17 -16.86
CA ALA A 69 -6.18 12.25 -17.84
C ALA A 69 -4.74 12.78 -17.91
N ALA A 70 -4.09 12.97 -16.75
CA ALA A 70 -2.69 13.39 -16.68
C ALA A 70 -1.73 12.32 -17.22
N TYR A 71 -2.02 11.04 -16.97
CA TYR A 71 -1.25 9.92 -17.52
C TYR A 71 -1.35 9.85 -19.04
N LEU A 72 -2.53 10.06 -19.62
CA LEU A 72 -2.71 10.08 -21.08
C LEU A 72 -1.97 11.24 -21.74
N GLU A 73 -1.85 12.40 -21.05
CA GLU A 73 -1.05 13.53 -21.53
C GLU A 73 0.45 13.24 -21.51
N ASN A 74 0.93 12.59 -20.45
CA ASN A 74 2.34 12.26 -20.26
C ASN A 74 2.52 10.87 -19.60
N PRO A 75 2.53 9.78 -20.40
CA PRO A 75 2.65 8.42 -19.88
C PRO A 75 4.02 8.09 -19.23
N GLY A 76 5.01 8.96 -19.37
CA GLY A 76 6.32 8.84 -18.74
C GLY A 76 6.42 9.52 -17.37
N ASN A 77 5.36 10.12 -16.84
CA ASN A 77 5.37 10.81 -15.57
C ASN A 77 5.23 9.82 -14.41
N LEU A 78 6.37 9.49 -13.75
CA LEU A 78 6.42 8.55 -12.62
C LEU A 78 5.48 8.95 -11.49
N LYS A 79 5.43 10.23 -11.14
CA LYS A 79 4.59 10.75 -10.05
C LYS A 79 3.10 10.41 -10.27
N ILE A 80 2.64 10.55 -11.51
CA ILE A 80 1.26 10.23 -11.88
C ILE A 80 1.02 8.72 -11.87
N MET A 81 1.96 7.93 -12.37
CA MET A 81 1.86 6.46 -12.32
C MET A 81 1.83 5.93 -10.90
N ASP A 82 2.73 6.41 -10.03
CA ASP A 82 2.74 6.04 -8.61
C ASP A 82 1.41 6.37 -7.95
N HIS A 83 0.87 7.57 -8.18
CA HIS A 83 -0.43 7.95 -7.60
C HIS A 83 -1.59 7.15 -8.18
N LEU A 84 -1.55 6.74 -9.44
CA LEU A 84 -2.54 5.80 -9.99
C LEU A 84 -2.44 4.44 -9.31
N GLY A 85 -1.23 3.95 -9.08
CA GLY A 85 -1.01 2.73 -8.30
C GLY A 85 -1.62 2.84 -6.90
N PHE A 86 -1.26 3.88 -6.16
CA PHE A 86 -1.75 4.10 -4.79
C PHE A 86 -3.25 4.39 -4.71
N ALA A 87 -3.82 5.18 -5.62
CA ALA A 87 -5.26 5.44 -5.63
C ALA A 87 -6.09 4.17 -5.88
N ASN A 88 -5.60 3.28 -6.76
CA ASN A 88 -6.24 2.01 -7.03
C ASN A 88 -6.10 1.03 -5.85
N ILE A 89 -4.93 0.94 -5.19
CA ILE A 89 -4.76 0.17 -3.95
C ILE A 89 -5.69 0.70 -2.85
N TRP A 90 -5.75 2.00 -2.63
CA TRP A 90 -6.62 2.60 -1.63
C TRP A 90 -8.10 2.24 -1.88
N ARG A 91 -8.55 2.34 -3.14
CA ARG A 91 -9.91 1.96 -3.52
C ARG A 91 -10.21 0.50 -3.21
N TYR A 92 -9.26 -0.39 -3.43
CA TYR A 92 -9.39 -1.81 -3.08
C TYR A 92 -9.34 -2.04 -1.57
N ALA A 93 -8.29 -1.54 -0.89
CA ALA A 93 -8.01 -1.83 0.51
C ALA A 93 -9.13 -1.39 1.46
N GLU A 94 -9.77 -0.27 1.17
CA GLU A 94 -10.86 0.28 2.00
C GLU A 94 -12.25 0.11 1.37
N SER A 95 -12.40 -0.83 0.43
CA SER A 95 -13.70 -1.10 -0.23
C SER A 95 -14.81 -1.53 0.72
N GLN A 96 -14.47 -1.99 1.94
CA GLN A 96 -15.41 -2.30 3.02
C GLN A 96 -16.25 -1.08 3.49
N ARG A 97 -15.84 0.14 3.12
CA ARG A 97 -16.66 1.35 3.29
C ARG A 97 -17.95 1.31 2.47
N LEU A 98 -17.97 0.51 1.39
CA LEU A 98 -19.11 0.39 0.50
C LEU A 98 -20.10 -0.64 1.04
N ARG A 99 -21.41 -0.31 1.06
CA ARG A 99 -22.49 -1.24 1.45
C ARG A 99 -22.59 -2.43 0.50
N ARG A 100 -22.24 -2.23 -0.77
CA ARG A 100 -22.15 -3.28 -1.79
C ARG A 100 -20.80 -3.09 -2.48
N GLN A 101 -19.99 -4.12 -2.47
CA GLN A 101 -18.78 -4.13 -3.28
C GLN A 101 -19.17 -4.27 -4.75
N SER A 102 -18.66 -3.37 -5.58
CA SER A 102 -18.75 -3.51 -7.04
C SER A 102 -17.83 -4.64 -7.50
N PRO A 103 -18.22 -5.44 -8.51
CA PRO A 103 -17.31 -6.40 -9.14
C PRO A 103 -16.00 -5.76 -9.64
N ASP A 104 -16.03 -4.45 -9.93
CA ASP A 104 -14.87 -3.69 -10.41
C ASP A 104 -13.81 -3.44 -9.34
N ILE A 105 -14.11 -3.67 -8.06
CA ILE A 105 -13.15 -3.41 -6.97
C ILE A 105 -11.88 -4.23 -7.14
N LEU A 106 -11.99 -5.50 -7.53
CA LEU A 106 -10.83 -6.34 -7.81
C LEU A 106 -10.00 -5.81 -9.00
N GLN A 107 -10.67 -5.27 -10.02
CA GLN A 107 -10.00 -4.66 -11.17
C GLN A 107 -9.09 -3.49 -10.75
N ASN A 108 -9.46 -2.71 -9.73
CA ASN A 108 -8.59 -1.64 -9.22
C ASN A 108 -7.27 -2.19 -8.68
N PHE A 109 -7.28 -3.38 -8.07
CA PHE A 109 -6.05 -4.00 -7.61
C PHE A 109 -5.12 -4.40 -8.77
N ILE A 110 -5.67 -4.98 -9.82
CA ILE A 110 -4.96 -5.32 -11.07
C ILE A 110 -4.38 -4.05 -11.73
N LEU A 111 -5.16 -2.95 -11.75
CA LEU A 111 -4.70 -1.67 -12.26
C LEU A 111 -3.58 -1.07 -11.40
N SER A 112 -3.65 -1.24 -10.08
CA SER A 112 -2.55 -0.83 -9.20
C SER A 112 -1.24 -1.53 -9.57
N ARG A 113 -1.25 -2.87 -9.71
CA ARG A 113 -0.08 -3.64 -10.17
C ARG A 113 0.45 -3.13 -11.51
N LYS A 114 -0.45 -2.90 -12.48
CA LYS A 114 -0.06 -2.38 -13.80
C LYS A 114 0.73 -1.07 -13.69
N PHE A 115 0.25 -0.12 -12.90
CA PHE A 115 0.90 1.18 -12.76
C PHE A 115 2.22 1.11 -12.00
N PHE A 116 2.32 0.26 -10.98
CA PHE A 116 3.60 0.03 -10.29
C PHE A 116 4.61 -0.70 -11.18
N ASP A 117 4.18 -1.65 -12.01
CA ASP A 117 5.05 -2.34 -12.97
C ASP A 117 5.62 -1.36 -14.01
N GLU A 118 4.77 -0.50 -14.58
CA GLU A 118 5.20 0.54 -15.50
C GLU A 118 6.13 1.58 -14.84
N SER A 119 5.82 2.00 -13.61
CA SER A 119 6.65 2.94 -12.86
C SER A 119 8.02 2.35 -12.55
N TYR A 120 8.05 1.11 -12.06
CA TYR A 120 9.30 0.41 -11.76
C TYR A 120 10.14 0.14 -13.02
N ALA A 121 9.52 -0.21 -14.14
CA ALA A 121 10.23 -0.39 -15.41
C ALA A 121 10.95 0.90 -15.86
N LEU A 122 10.39 2.07 -15.58
CA LEU A 122 11.01 3.36 -15.89
C LEU A 122 12.02 3.82 -14.82
N ASN A 123 11.88 3.39 -13.59
CA ASN A 123 12.78 3.73 -12.48
C ASN A 123 13.08 2.51 -11.59
N PRO A 124 13.94 1.58 -12.05
CA PRO A 124 14.29 0.37 -11.31
C PRO A 124 15.03 0.62 -9.98
N ALA A 125 15.44 1.86 -9.72
CA ALA A 125 16.08 2.24 -8.47
C ALA A 125 15.07 2.51 -7.33
N ASP A 126 13.76 2.57 -7.62
CA ASP A 126 12.74 2.78 -6.60
C ASP A 126 12.31 1.45 -5.96
N SER A 127 13.03 1.05 -4.92
CA SER A 127 12.73 -0.18 -4.16
C SER A 127 11.40 -0.11 -3.42
N ARG A 128 10.87 1.09 -3.15
CA ARG A 128 9.54 1.28 -2.59
C ARG A 128 8.47 0.78 -3.58
N ILE A 129 8.56 1.21 -4.83
CA ILE A 129 7.63 0.77 -5.88
C ILE A 129 7.80 -0.72 -6.15
N LEU A 130 9.02 -1.26 -6.11
CA LEU A 130 9.24 -2.70 -6.21
C LEU A 130 8.54 -3.48 -5.09
N GLY A 131 8.55 -2.95 -3.85
CA GLY A 131 7.83 -3.57 -2.73
C GLY A 131 6.33 -3.63 -2.97
N PHE A 132 5.70 -2.51 -3.34
CA PHE A 132 4.28 -2.47 -3.68
C PHE A 132 3.92 -3.31 -4.90
N LEU A 133 4.79 -3.39 -5.90
CA LEU A 133 4.63 -4.29 -7.05
C LEU A 133 4.64 -5.76 -6.60
N GLY A 134 5.57 -6.12 -5.70
CA GLY A 134 5.63 -7.46 -5.11
C GLY A 134 4.34 -7.81 -4.37
N ASP A 135 3.86 -6.92 -3.49
CA ASP A 135 2.59 -7.09 -2.78
C ASP A 135 1.41 -7.27 -3.75
N ALA A 136 1.34 -6.42 -4.77
CA ALA A 136 0.29 -6.47 -5.77
C ALA A 136 0.28 -7.78 -6.56
N LYS A 137 1.46 -8.28 -6.96
CA LYS A 137 1.61 -9.58 -7.62
C LYS A 137 1.20 -10.76 -6.72
N ILE A 138 1.58 -10.72 -5.42
CA ILE A 138 1.20 -11.77 -4.46
C ILE A 138 -0.31 -11.85 -4.34
N VAL A 139 -0.98 -10.73 -4.10
CA VAL A 139 -2.43 -10.70 -3.89
C VAL A 139 -3.18 -11.06 -5.17
N GLU A 140 -2.82 -10.50 -6.32
CA GLU A 140 -3.43 -10.87 -7.61
C GLU A 140 -3.24 -12.34 -7.93
N GLY A 141 -2.03 -12.87 -7.71
CA GLY A 141 -1.72 -14.27 -7.91
C GLY A 141 -2.53 -15.21 -7.03
N GLN A 142 -2.76 -14.84 -5.77
CA GLN A 142 -3.62 -15.60 -4.85
C GLN A 142 -5.08 -15.60 -5.29
N ILE A 143 -5.63 -14.44 -5.65
CA ILE A 143 -7.03 -14.30 -6.07
C ILE A 143 -7.29 -15.03 -7.40
N SER A 144 -6.36 -14.95 -8.35
CA SER A 144 -6.47 -15.56 -9.67
C SER A 144 -5.98 -17.01 -9.73
N ASN A 145 -5.55 -17.61 -8.61
CA ASN A 145 -4.85 -18.90 -8.56
C ASN A 145 -3.63 -18.98 -9.49
N ASN A 146 -2.97 -17.87 -9.74
CA ASN A 146 -1.75 -17.80 -10.53
C ASN A 146 -0.51 -17.93 -9.63
N ARG A 147 -0.06 -19.18 -9.41
CA ARG A 147 1.09 -19.49 -8.56
C ARG A 147 2.38 -18.80 -9.05
N GLN A 148 2.58 -18.69 -10.36
CA GLN A 148 3.77 -18.06 -10.92
C GLN A 148 3.81 -16.59 -10.51
N LEU A 149 2.72 -15.85 -10.67
CA LEU A 149 2.62 -14.44 -10.30
C LEU A 149 2.85 -14.24 -8.78
N THR A 150 2.32 -15.14 -7.95
CA THR A 150 2.57 -15.11 -6.49
C THR A 150 4.06 -15.28 -6.17
N VAL A 151 4.74 -16.20 -6.85
CA VAL A 151 6.18 -16.45 -6.64
C VAL A 151 7.02 -15.28 -7.14
N GLU A 152 6.71 -14.71 -8.30
CA GLU A 152 7.36 -13.51 -8.82
C GLU A 152 7.23 -12.35 -7.82
N GLY A 153 6.03 -12.11 -7.32
CA GLY A 153 5.79 -11.07 -6.31
C GLY A 153 6.57 -11.29 -5.02
N TYR A 154 6.71 -12.54 -4.57
CA TYR A 154 7.53 -12.86 -3.41
C TYR A 154 9.01 -12.49 -3.63
N PHE A 155 9.59 -12.80 -4.78
CA PHE A 155 10.98 -12.46 -5.07
C PHE A 155 11.18 -10.95 -5.27
N ASP A 156 10.24 -10.24 -5.89
CA ASP A 156 10.26 -8.78 -5.96
C ASP A 156 10.25 -8.16 -4.56
N GLY A 157 9.39 -8.68 -3.67
CA GLY A 157 9.34 -8.25 -2.28
C GLY A 157 10.66 -8.52 -1.53
N VAL A 158 11.24 -9.72 -1.67
CA VAL A 158 12.55 -10.06 -1.05
C VAL A 158 13.64 -9.11 -1.55
N LYS A 159 13.69 -8.84 -2.87
CA LYS A 159 14.64 -7.89 -3.44
C LYS A 159 14.43 -6.49 -2.87
N SER A 160 13.19 -6.00 -2.82
CA SER A 160 12.88 -4.67 -2.29
C SER A 160 13.30 -4.51 -0.83
N MET A 161 13.11 -5.54 0.00
CA MET A 161 13.55 -5.55 1.40
C MET A 161 15.08 -5.51 1.54
N HIS A 162 15.81 -6.05 0.57
CA HIS A 162 17.27 -5.98 0.59
C HIS A 162 17.78 -4.55 0.32
N GLU A 163 17.06 -3.81 -0.51
CA GLU A 163 17.42 -2.45 -0.92
C GLU A 163 16.97 -1.38 0.10
N TRP A 164 15.81 -1.57 0.72
CA TRP A 164 15.28 -0.66 1.74
C TRP A 164 14.51 -1.43 2.81
N PRO A 165 15.20 -2.05 3.79
CA PRO A 165 14.59 -2.98 4.75
C PRO A 165 13.52 -2.34 5.63
N GLN A 166 13.76 -1.15 6.18
CA GLN A 166 12.84 -0.48 7.11
C GLN A 166 11.47 -0.25 6.49
N PHE A 167 11.41 0.11 5.21
CA PHE A 167 10.17 0.38 4.51
C PHE A 167 9.50 -0.92 4.02
N ASN A 168 10.26 -1.77 3.33
CA ASN A 168 9.68 -2.89 2.60
C ASN A 168 9.37 -4.10 3.49
N LYS A 169 10.06 -4.31 4.62
CA LYS A 169 9.64 -5.30 5.63
C LYS A 169 8.29 -4.91 6.25
N PHE A 170 8.08 -3.61 6.50
CA PHE A 170 6.81 -3.12 7.01
C PHE A 170 5.69 -3.38 6.00
N THR A 171 5.82 -2.94 4.74
CA THR A 171 4.76 -3.03 3.73
C THR A 171 4.37 -4.47 3.42
N LEU A 172 5.36 -5.37 3.19
CA LEU A 172 5.09 -6.79 2.97
C LEU A 172 4.51 -7.47 4.22
N GLY A 173 5.06 -7.17 5.39
CA GLY A 173 4.53 -7.69 6.65
C GLY A 173 3.09 -7.22 6.91
N TYR A 174 2.78 -5.97 6.59
CA TYR A 174 1.43 -5.42 6.66
C TYR A 174 0.47 -6.16 5.70
N ALA A 175 0.84 -6.29 4.43
CA ALA A 175 0.00 -6.98 3.44
C ALA A 175 -0.28 -8.44 3.82
N LEU A 176 0.71 -9.16 4.35
CA LEU A 176 0.57 -10.56 4.75
C LEU A 176 -0.06 -10.75 6.14
N SER A 177 -0.26 -9.70 6.92
CA SER A 177 -0.86 -9.79 8.27
C SER A 177 -2.30 -10.36 8.26
N GLN A 178 -3.00 -10.25 7.13
CA GLN A 178 -4.33 -10.83 6.93
C GLN A 178 -4.35 -12.36 6.78
N THR A 179 -3.22 -12.98 6.42
CA THR A 179 -3.15 -14.43 6.17
C THR A 179 -3.47 -15.24 7.43
N PRO A 180 -3.89 -16.52 7.32
CA PRO A 180 -4.21 -17.34 8.49
C PRO A 180 -3.08 -17.39 9.50
N VAL A 181 -3.38 -17.29 10.79
CA VAL A 181 -2.38 -17.21 11.89
C VAL A 181 -1.43 -18.40 11.91
N GLN A 182 -1.87 -19.58 11.48
CA GLN A 182 -1.05 -20.79 11.45
C GLN A 182 -0.16 -20.86 10.19
N SER A 183 -0.36 -20.00 9.21
CA SER A 183 0.41 -20.01 7.96
C SER A 183 1.84 -19.51 8.18
N ASP A 184 2.76 -20.02 7.37
CA ASP A 184 4.13 -19.54 7.37
C ASP A 184 4.23 -18.08 6.92
N GLN A 185 3.30 -17.64 6.07
CA GLN A 185 3.19 -16.26 5.62
C GLN A 185 2.92 -15.30 6.78
N PHE A 186 1.96 -15.63 7.66
CA PHE A 186 1.67 -14.81 8.84
C PHE A 186 2.85 -14.77 9.80
N LYS A 187 3.45 -15.93 10.10
CA LYS A 187 4.62 -16.01 11.00
C LYS A 187 5.77 -15.17 10.48
N LYS A 188 6.03 -15.24 9.18
CA LYS A 188 7.06 -14.46 8.52
C LYS A 188 6.73 -12.97 8.53
N ALA A 189 5.47 -12.60 8.27
CA ALA A 189 4.99 -11.24 8.35
C ALA A 189 5.22 -10.63 9.75
N LEU A 190 4.87 -11.37 10.81
CA LEU A 190 5.11 -10.92 12.19
C LEU A 190 6.60 -10.77 12.49
N THR A 191 7.44 -11.68 11.97
CA THR A 191 8.90 -11.55 12.07
C THR A 191 9.38 -10.25 11.40
N TRP A 192 8.90 -9.94 10.21
CA TRP A 192 9.27 -8.71 9.51
C TRP A 192 8.80 -7.44 10.21
N GLN A 193 7.64 -7.46 10.89
CA GLN A 193 7.23 -6.30 11.69
C GLN A 193 8.21 -6.04 12.86
N TRP A 194 8.67 -7.09 13.52
CA TRP A 194 9.69 -6.98 14.55
C TRP A 194 11.04 -6.51 14.00
N GLU A 195 11.46 -7.05 12.87
CA GLU A 195 12.69 -6.64 12.20
C GLU A 195 12.59 -5.19 11.70
N THR A 196 11.41 -4.71 11.29
CA THR A 196 11.20 -3.29 10.97
C THR A 196 11.50 -2.42 12.18
N LEU A 197 11.04 -2.82 13.35
CA LEU A 197 11.30 -2.08 14.58
C LEU A 197 12.78 -2.13 14.96
N ASP A 198 13.43 -3.31 14.86
CA ASP A 198 14.89 -3.46 15.02
C ASP A 198 15.66 -2.50 14.09
N ASP A 199 15.30 -2.46 12.82
CA ASP A 199 15.92 -1.60 11.80
C ASP A 199 15.68 -0.11 12.06
N CYS A 200 14.47 0.26 12.53
CA CYS A 200 14.11 1.64 12.87
C CYS A 200 14.81 2.15 14.13
N GLU A 201 15.00 1.31 15.13
CA GLU A 201 15.73 1.62 16.35
C GLU A 201 17.26 1.48 16.19
N CYS A 202 17.72 0.89 15.09
CA CYS A 202 19.12 0.51 14.86
C CYS A 202 19.69 -0.37 15.97
N LYS A 203 18.87 -1.24 16.53
CA LYS A 203 19.28 -2.24 17.54
C LYS A 203 18.34 -3.44 17.53
N THR A 204 18.84 -4.61 17.95
CA THR A 204 17.99 -5.80 18.17
C THR A 204 17.18 -5.65 19.47
N ILE A 205 15.87 -5.79 19.38
CA ILE A 205 14.92 -5.62 20.47
C ILE A 205 14.71 -6.95 21.21
N ASN A 206 14.65 -6.88 22.53
CA ASN A 206 14.16 -7.99 23.34
C ASN A 206 12.63 -8.09 23.25
N LYS A 207 12.12 -8.97 22.39
CA LYS A 207 10.68 -9.15 22.12
C LYS A 207 9.86 -9.64 23.34
N GLU A 208 10.52 -10.11 24.40
CA GLU A 208 9.84 -10.48 25.65
C GLU A 208 9.65 -9.29 26.60
N HIS A 209 10.51 -8.29 26.49
CA HIS A 209 10.51 -7.10 27.34
C HIS A 209 10.89 -5.89 26.51
N VAL A 210 9.92 -5.36 25.75
CA VAL A 210 10.15 -4.23 24.83
C VAL A 210 10.07 -2.92 25.60
N ASP A 211 11.11 -2.12 25.53
CA ASP A 211 11.07 -0.72 25.97
C ASP A 211 10.65 0.19 24.82
N TYR A 212 9.34 0.28 24.58
CA TYR A 212 8.78 1.09 23.51
C TYR A 212 9.07 2.60 23.67
N ALA A 213 9.23 3.09 24.90
CA ALA A 213 9.53 4.49 25.12
C ALA A 213 10.96 4.83 24.66
N GLU A 214 11.90 3.96 25.00
CA GLU A 214 13.27 4.09 24.48
C GLU A 214 13.30 3.90 22.96
N GLY A 215 12.55 2.94 22.41
CA GLY A 215 12.44 2.72 20.96
C GLY A 215 11.98 3.95 20.20
N VAL A 216 10.87 4.56 20.60
CA VAL A 216 10.35 5.80 19.98
C VAL A 216 11.40 6.91 20.08
N ARG A 217 12.07 7.08 21.22
CA ARG A 217 13.13 8.07 21.40
C ARG A 217 14.31 7.84 20.44
N LEU A 218 14.72 6.58 20.23
CA LEU A 218 15.80 6.24 19.30
C LEU A 218 15.40 6.53 17.85
N ILE A 219 14.17 6.20 17.45
CA ILE A 219 13.64 6.51 16.12
C ILE A 219 13.65 8.02 15.89
N GLU A 220 13.14 8.83 16.84
CA GLU A 220 13.11 10.29 16.72
C GLU A 220 14.51 10.90 16.66
N ALA A 221 15.48 10.34 17.36
CA ALA A 221 16.87 10.82 17.37
C ALA A 221 17.63 10.43 16.10
N ASN A 222 17.14 9.49 15.30
CA ASN A 222 17.83 9.01 14.12
C ASN A 222 17.98 10.12 13.06
N LYS A 223 19.17 10.21 12.44
CA LYS A 223 19.50 11.22 11.42
C LYS A 223 19.57 10.66 10.01
N ASP A 224 19.55 9.33 9.85
CA ASP A 224 19.57 8.71 8.54
C ASP A 224 18.27 9.03 7.78
N PRO A 225 18.36 9.66 6.59
CA PRO A 225 17.17 10.04 5.82
C PRO A 225 16.29 8.85 5.44
N ALA A 226 16.87 7.69 5.14
CA ALA A 226 16.12 6.48 4.75
C ALA A 226 15.33 5.92 5.94
N VAL A 227 15.95 5.87 7.15
CA VAL A 227 15.29 5.48 8.39
C VAL A 227 14.19 6.47 8.74
N ARG A 228 14.49 7.76 8.73
CA ARG A 228 13.50 8.80 9.05
C ARG A 228 12.28 8.72 8.14
N ARG A 229 12.50 8.53 6.84
CA ARG A 229 11.42 8.46 5.86
C ARG A 229 10.54 7.22 6.04
N ALA A 230 11.12 6.08 6.43
CA ALA A 230 10.39 4.84 6.62
C ALA A 230 9.73 4.72 8.01
N CYS A 231 10.39 5.25 9.06
CA CYS A 231 10.05 4.94 10.44
C CYS A 231 9.35 6.10 11.16
N MET A 232 9.53 7.34 10.71
CA MET A 232 8.94 8.49 11.40
C MET A 232 7.64 8.98 10.75
N ASN A 233 6.88 9.74 11.53
CA ASN A 233 5.79 10.54 11.00
C ASN A 233 6.33 11.56 9.99
N SER A 234 5.65 11.71 8.87
CA SER A 234 6.04 12.59 7.77
C SER A 234 4.81 13.24 7.15
N TRP A 235 5.02 14.23 6.28
CA TRP A 235 3.89 14.82 5.55
C TRP A 235 3.09 13.78 4.75
N ILE A 236 3.73 12.73 4.22
CA ILE A 236 3.04 11.67 3.45
C ILE A 236 2.26 10.73 4.35
N ALA A 237 2.83 10.38 5.49
CA ALA A 237 2.24 9.50 6.49
C ALA A 237 2.36 10.18 7.87
N PRO A 238 1.47 11.15 8.17
CA PRO A 238 1.55 11.95 9.38
C PRO A 238 1.43 11.13 10.66
N HIS A 239 0.87 9.95 10.56
CA HIS A 239 0.67 9.02 11.68
C HIS A 239 1.31 7.65 11.40
N ASN A 240 2.49 7.65 10.80
CA ASN A 240 3.19 6.41 10.42
C ASN A 240 3.49 5.51 11.62
N LEU A 241 4.01 6.09 12.71
CA LEU A 241 4.31 5.34 13.94
C LEU A 241 3.05 4.81 14.61
N GLU A 242 2.01 5.63 14.71
CA GLU A 242 0.72 5.26 15.30
C GLU A 242 0.09 4.08 14.53
N GLY A 243 0.08 4.16 13.21
CA GLY A 243 -0.43 3.09 12.34
C GLY A 243 0.43 1.83 12.40
N PHE A 244 1.75 1.98 12.47
CA PHE A 244 2.67 0.85 12.64
C PHE A 244 2.39 0.08 13.94
N PHE A 245 2.33 0.78 15.07
CA PHE A 245 2.08 0.14 16.36
C PHE A 245 0.66 -0.45 16.47
N MET A 246 -0.34 0.19 15.83
CA MET A 246 -1.67 -0.41 15.74
C MET A 246 -1.63 -1.73 14.96
N ASN A 247 -0.94 -1.80 13.83
CA ASN A 247 -0.79 -3.04 13.07
C ASN A 247 -0.02 -4.12 13.82
N LEU A 248 1.10 -3.76 14.44
CA LEU A 248 1.89 -4.71 15.25
C LEU A 248 1.03 -5.27 16.40
N GLY A 249 0.27 -4.41 17.09
CA GLY A 249 -0.66 -4.83 18.13
C GLY A 249 -1.73 -5.79 17.61
N ASP A 250 -2.34 -5.50 16.45
CA ASP A 250 -3.31 -6.40 15.81
C ASP A 250 -2.69 -7.78 15.53
N MET A 251 -1.46 -7.82 15.04
CA MET A 251 -0.79 -9.09 14.72
C MET A 251 -0.45 -9.89 15.98
N LEU A 252 -0.01 -9.23 17.06
CA LEU A 252 0.27 -9.87 18.34
C LEU A 252 -1.01 -10.42 18.97
N VAL A 253 -2.11 -9.66 18.96
CA VAL A 253 -3.42 -10.12 19.41
C VAL A 253 -3.87 -11.33 18.58
N LYS A 254 -3.79 -11.25 17.27
CA LYS A 254 -4.15 -12.37 16.35
C LYS A 254 -3.33 -13.62 16.61
N SER A 255 -2.05 -13.47 16.98
CA SER A 255 -1.17 -14.59 17.31
C SER A 255 -1.49 -15.26 18.65
N GLY A 256 -2.40 -14.70 19.46
CA GLY A 256 -2.81 -15.22 20.76
C GLY A 256 -2.14 -14.55 21.96
N ASP A 257 -1.40 -13.46 21.76
CA ASP A 257 -0.80 -12.68 22.85
C ASP A 257 -1.44 -11.29 22.99
N PRO A 258 -2.66 -11.19 23.58
CA PRO A 258 -3.32 -9.91 23.77
C PRO A 258 -2.58 -8.97 24.71
N ARG A 259 -1.75 -9.49 25.64
CA ARG A 259 -0.96 -8.67 26.56
C ARG A 259 0.10 -7.87 25.78
N LYS A 260 0.93 -8.56 25.00
CA LYS A 260 1.93 -7.88 24.13
C LYS A 260 1.25 -7.00 23.08
N GLY A 261 0.07 -7.41 22.59
CA GLY A 261 -0.74 -6.58 21.69
C GLY A 261 -1.14 -5.25 22.31
N ILE A 262 -1.60 -5.26 23.59
CA ILE A 262 -1.92 -4.05 24.34
C ILE A 262 -0.69 -3.16 24.53
N GLU A 263 0.46 -3.75 24.88
CA GLU A 263 1.73 -3.02 25.02
C GLU A 263 2.11 -2.31 23.71
N ALA A 264 2.00 -3.00 22.56
CA ALA A 264 2.22 -2.40 21.25
C ALA A 264 1.19 -1.29 20.91
N TYR A 265 -0.09 -1.47 21.24
CA TYR A 265 -1.10 -0.42 21.07
C TYR A 265 -0.77 0.81 21.92
N GLN A 266 -0.32 0.61 23.16
CA GLN A 266 0.09 1.70 24.04
C GLN A 266 1.34 2.44 23.52
N ALA A 267 2.21 1.76 22.78
CA ALA A 267 3.35 2.39 22.13
C ALA A 267 2.93 3.45 21.10
N ALA A 268 1.80 3.26 20.41
CA ALA A 268 1.26 4.30 19.52
C ALA A 268 0.98 5.63 20.27
N MET A 269 0.66 5.57 21.56
CA MET A 269 0.41 6.77 22.38
C MET A 269 1.70 7.57 22.68
N LEU A 270 2.87 6.96 22.47
CA LEU A 270 4.17 7.60 22.65
C LEU A 270 4.61 8.36 21.37
N ALA A 271 3.95 8.08 20.25
CA ALA A 271 4.31 8.72 18.98
C ALA A 271 3.96 10.22 18.99
N PRO A 272 4.79 11.07 18.36
CA PRO A 272 4.63 12.53 18.43
C PRO A 272 3.33 13.05 17.80
N GLY A 273 2.74 12.29 16.86
CA GLY A 273 1.49 12.63 16.16
C GLY A 273 0.23 12.18 16.91
N TYR A 274 0.35 11.39 17.97
CA TYR A 274 -0.81 10.74 18.59
C TYR A 274 -1.93 11.69 19.02
N LYS A 275 -1.58 12.87 19.50
CA LYS A 275 -2.54 13.89 19.96
C LYS A 275 -3.48 14.35 18.83
N ASP A 276 -2.98 14.41 17.63
CA ASP A 276 -3.72 14.86 16.45
C ASP A 276 -4.26 13.67 15.62
N TRP A 277 -3.97 12.43 16.03
CA TRP A 277 -4.32 11.23 15.27
C TRP A 277 -5.83 10.96 15.23
N PRO A 278 -6.46 10.94 14.05
CA PRO A 278 -7.91 10.76 13.91
C PRO A 278 -8.44 9.42 14.44
N TYR A 279 -7.56 8.41 14.60
CA TYR A 279 -7.96 7.04 14.96
C TYR A 279 -7.62 6.64 16.40
N SER A 280 -7.26 7.57 17.25
CA SER A 280 -7.00 7.32 18.69
C SER A 280 -8.18 6.63 19.39
N GLY A 281 -9.43 6.95 19.00
CA GLY A 281 -10.63 6.28 19.51
C GLY A 281 -10.76 4.82 19.06
N GLU A 282 -10.31 4.48 17.85
CA GLU A 282 -10.28 3.08 17.38
C GLU A 282 -9.19 2.28 18.09
N LEU A 283 -8.05 2.89 18.40
CA LEU A 283 -7.00 2.28 19.22
C LEU A 283 -7.53 1.96 20.62
N ALA A 284 -8.21 2.91 21.27
CA ALA A 284 -8.78 2.70 22.61
C ALA A 284 -9.75 1.50 22.65
N LYS A 285 -10.58 1.35 21.62
CA LYS A 285 -11.45 0.16 21.46
C LYS A 285 -10.65 -1.13 21.31
N ARG A 286 -9.57 -1.14 20.48
CA ARG A 286 -8.70 -2.31 20.32
C ARG A 286 -8.06 -2.73 21.63
N ILE A 287 -7.59 -1.80 22.43
CA ILE A 287 -7.03 -2.07 23.77
C ILE A 287 -8.10 -2.72 24.66
N ALA A 288 -9.30 -2.14 24.71
CA ALA A 288 -10.40 -2.67 25.53
C ALA A 288 -10.89 -4.06 25.06
N GLU A 289 -10.86 -4.32 23.77
CA GLU A 289 -11.38 -5.54 23.14
C GLU A 289 -10.27 -6.57 22.85
N ALA A 290 -9.00 -6.35 23.24
CA ALA A 290 -7.85 -7.16 22.83
C ALA A 290 -8.04 -8.66 23.06
N SER A 291 -8.55 -9.07 24.22
CA SER A 291 -8.82 -10.49 24.53
C SER A 291 -9.90 -11.09 23.61
N ALA A 292 -10.95 -10.35 23.32
CA ALA A 292 -12.01 -10.79 22.40
C ALA A 292 -11.50 -10.83 20.95
N ASN A 293 -10.60 -9.93 20.60
CA ASN A 293 -10.04 -9.80 19.27
C ASN A 293 -9.08 -10.94 18.89
N VAL A 294 -8.55 -11.72 19.84
CA VAL A 294 -7.86 -12.98 19.54
C VAL A 294 -8.73 -13.88 18.65
N SER A 295 -10.03 -14.00 18.99
CA SER A 295 -10.97 -14.75 18.15
C SER A 295 -11.44 -13.97 16.92
N ASN A 296 -11.73 -12.67 17.07
CA ASN A 296 -12.29 -11.86 15.99
C ASN A 296 -11.32 -11.73 14.80
N PHE A 297 -10.02 -11.48 15.05
CA PHE A 297 -9.01 -11.33 14.01
C PHE A 297 -8.68 -12.61 13.25
N ASN A 298 -9.15 -13.76 13.77
CA ASN A 298 -8.98 -15.07 13.14
C ASN A 298 -10.25 -15.55 12.40
N LYS A 299 -11.32 -14.75 12.38
CA LYS A 299 -12.55 -15.05 11.63
C LYS A 299 -12.50 -14.46 10.23
N VAL A 300 -13.21 -15.09 9.31
CA VAL A 300 -13.55 -14.46 8.03
C VAL A 300 -14.46 -13.26 8.32
N VAL A 301 -14.08 -12.11 7.82
CA VAL A 301 -14.80 -10.87 8.08
C VAL A 301 -16.01 -10.78 7.15
N ASP A 302 -17.20 -10.67 7.73
CA ASP A 302 -18.38 -10.26 6.99
C ASP A 302 -18.56 -8.73 7.12
N HIS A 303 -18.08 -8.02 6.11
CA HIS A 303 -18.14 -6.56 6.06
C HIS A 303 -19.56 -6.00 5.86
N ALA A 304 -20.49 -6.82 5.43
CA ALA A 304 -21.90 -6.47 5.27
C ALA A 304 -22.71 -6.64 6.56
N SER A 305 -22.12 -7.28 7.57
CA SER A 305 -22.77 -7.52 8.86
C SER A 305 -23.17 -6.22 9.56
N PRO A 306 -24.40 -6.12 10.11
CA PRO A 306 -24.78 -5.00 10.95
C PRO A 306 -23.87 -4.80 12.19
N GLY A 307 -23.17 -5.86 12.61
CA GLY A 307 -22.21 -5.83 13.72
C GLY A 307 -20.78 -5.50 13.34
N TYR A 308 -20.52 -5.09 12.08
CA TYR A 308 -19.17 -4.70 11.66
C TYR A 308 -18.64 -3.55 12.50
N SER A 309 -17.44 -3.72 13.06
CA SER A 309 -16.68 -2.65 13.73
C SER A 309 -15.23 -2.69 13.25
N ALA A 310 -14.67 -1.53 12.93
CA ALA A 310 -13.28 -1.43 12.51
C ALA A 310 -12.30 -1.92 13.60
N SER A 311 -12.68 -1.83 14.89
CA SER A 311 -11.88 -2.33 16.01
C SER A 311 -11.85 -3.86 16.15
N ARG A 312 -12.75 -4.57 15.48
CA ARG A 312 -12.90 -6.04 15.54
C ARG A 312 -12.36 -6.77 14.33
N VAL A 313 -11.73 -6.07 13.42
CA VAL A 313 -11.07 -6.64 12.25
C VAL A 313 -9.63 -6.15 12.19
N MET A 314 -8.74 -6.94 11.58
CA MET A 314 -7.35 -6.55 11.38
C MET A 314 -7.26 -5.21 10.64
N LEU A 315 -6.30 -4.37 11.00
CA LEU A 315 -6.13 -3.05 10.38
C LEU A 315 -6.07 -3.15 8.85
N VAL A 316 -5.28 -4.08 8.33
CA VAL A 316 -5.08 -4.28 6.88
C VAL A 316 -6.38 -4.58 6.12
N THR A 317 -7.37 -5.17 6.77
CA THR A 317 -8.69 -5.50 6.18
C THR A 317 -9.80 -4.55 6.63
N SER A 318 -9.45 -3.51 7.38
CA SER A 318 -10.43 -2.54 7.88
C SER A 318 -10.66 -1.41 6.87
N ARG A 319 -11.78 -0.70 7.02
CA ARG A 319 -12.09 0.50 6.22
C ARG A 319 -11.24 1.73 6.56
N ILE A 320 -10.24 1.58 7.42
CA ILE A 320 -9.30 2.64 7.79
C ILE A 320 -7.85 2.24 7.50
N ALA A 321 -7.66 1.17 6.73
CA ALA A 321 -6.36 0.53 6.49
C ALA A 321 -5.26 1.53 6.12
N CYS A 322 -5.42 2.23 4.99
CA CYS A 322 -4.44 3.24 4.53
C CYS A 322 -4.50 4.51 5.38
N MET A 323 -5.70 4.88 5.80
CA MET A 323 -5.94 6.15 6.49
C MET A 323 -5.37 6.17 7.90
N SER A 324 -5.15 5.02 8.53
CA SER A 324 -4.52 4.96 9.86
C SER A 324 -3.15 5.64 9.91
N CYS A 325 -2.40 5.62 8.81
CA CYS A 325 -1.10 6.28 8.69
C CYS A 325 -1.18 7.61 7.94
N HIS A 326 -2.10 7.72 6.96
CA HIS A 326 -2.06 8.77 5.95
C HIS A 326 -3.06 9.90 6.14
N GLN A 327 -4.11 9.72 6.94
CA GLN A 327 -5.10 10.78 7.16
C GLN A 327 -4.58 11.81 8.15
N MET A 328 -4.64 13.07 7.75
CA MET A 328 -4.42 14.22 8.63
C MET A 328 -5.69 14.55 9.44
N SER A 329 -5.53 15.03 10.65
CA SER A 329 -6.61 15.76 11.33
C SER A 329 -6.93 17.07 10.57
N ASP A 330 -8.07 17.67 10.86
CA ASP A 330 -8.43 18.97 10.27
C ASP A 330 -7.37 20.05 10.61
N ALA A 331 -6.83 20.02 11.82
CA ALA A 331 -5.80 20.96 12.25
C ALA A 331 -4.48 20.78 11.49
N GLU A 332 -4.06 19.54 11.29
CA GLU A 332 -2.86 19.23 10.47
C GLU A 332 -3.07 19.58 9.02
N PHE A 333 -4.25 19.26 8.47
CA PHE A 333 -4.57 19.59 7.10
C PHE A 333 -4.54 21.10 6.82
N LEU A 334 -5.02 21.91 7.76
CA LEU A 334 -4.93 23.37 7.66
C LEU A 334 -3.49 23.88 7.70
N ARG A 335 -2.61 23.21 8.43
CA ARG A 335 -1.18 23.60 8.54
C ARG A 335 -0.34 23.10 7.39
N TYR A 336 -0.60 21.89 6.91
CA TYR A 336 0.33 21.14 6.06
C TYR A 336 -0.27 20.62 4.76
N GLY A 337 -1.59 20.60 4.61
CA GLY A 337 -2.29 19.95 3.50
C GLY A 337 -2.00 20.54 2.12
N SER A 338 -1.48 21.77 2.05
CA SER A 338 -1.05 22.40 0.80
C SER A 338 0.40 22.11 0.41
N GLN A 339 1.18 21.43 1.27
CA GLN A 339 2.55 21.05 0.96
C GLN A 339 2.57 19.98 -0.13
N GLU A 340 3.66 19.93 -0.88
CA GLU A 340 3.96 18.85 -1.82
C GLU A 340 5.27 18.17 -1.39
N PRO A 341 5.37 16.84 -1.57
CA PRO A 341 6.63 16.16 -1.34
C PRO A 341 7.70 16.68 -2.32
N PRO A 342 8.95 16.84 -1.88
CA PRO A 342 10.03 17.24 -2.77
C PRO A 342 10.17 16.24 -3.92
N LEU A 343 10.64 16.70 -5.08
CA LEU A 343 10.82 15.88 -6.28
C LEU A 343 11.70 14.64 -6.01
N ALA A 344 12.74 14.80 -5.18
CA ALA A 344 13.60 13.69 -4.75
C ALA A 344 12.83 12.51 -4.14
N PHE A 345 11.66 12.77 -3.57
CA PHE A 345 10.78 11.73 -3.04
C PHE A 345 10.32 10.73 -4.11
N TYR A 346 10.08 11.20 -5.33
CA TYR A 346 9.65 10.37 -6.46
C TYR A 346 10.82 9.75 -7.24
N GLN A 347 12.05 10.09 -6.90
CA GLN A 347 13.24 9.60 -7.60
C GLN A 347 13.79 8.28 -7.03
N GLY A 348 13.06 7.66 -6.09
CA GLY A 348 13.37 6.32 -5.57
C GLY A 348 14.56 6.23 -4.63
N LYS A 349 15.29 7.31 -4.46
CA LYS A 349 16.33 7.36 -3.44
C LYS A 349 15.66 7.76 -2.15
N GLY A 350 15.42 6.80 -1.27
CA GLY A 350 15.07 7.02 0.14
C GLY A 350 16.16 7.80 0.87
N GLN A 351 16.82 8.62 0.11
CA GLN A 351 18.04 9.32 0.46
C GLN A 351 17.78 10.80 0.61
#